data_930ef2ca1c7d58e0a2e8ec4f3e4a6d52
#
_entry.id   930ef2ca1c7d58e0a2e8ec4f3e4a6d52
#
_cell.length_a   1.000
_cell.length_b   1.000
_cell.length_c   1.000
_cell.angle_alpha   90.00
_cell.angle_beta   90.00
_cell.angle_gamma   90.00
#
_symmetry.space_group_name_H-M   'P 1'
#
loop_
_entity.id
_entity.type
_entity.pdbx_description
1 polymer ?
#
loop_
_entity_poly.entity_id
_entity_poly.type
_entity_poly.pdbx_seq_one_letter_code
_entity_poly.pdbx_strand_id
1 'polypeptide(L)'
;MSEQNNLSIRKFIKTGVSLVALAGLTTFGFVSLANADKYPSKPIQLVIHAKYGGGTDTTARMVTIRTRRNLDMTDIQIVAKRGGSGAKAQNYVLSRPADGYTIMALTQSHLYTMARGKSKMKIDDIVGVARAMDDPTFIAVSGKGNFKTLEDLISASKKKALNWGVAQIGGTEHIGLAQFAKEAGIKFKVVPFGSGAQMVQALMAGKIDATLPNVSEASNQVADGSFRALA
;
A
#
# COMPACT_ATOMS: atom_id res chain seq x y z
N MET A 1 67.93 5.10 16.59
CA MET A 1 67.05 4.08 17.21
C MET A 1 65.95 3.63 16.29
N SER A 2 66.02 3.79 14.95
CA SER A 2 64.92 3.42 14.00
C SER A 2 65.25 2.30 13.00
N GLU A 3 66.46 1.82 12.94
CA GLU A 3 66.84 0.77 11.97
C GLU A 3 66.82 -0.67 12.52
N GLN A 4 66.90 -0.85 13.84
CA GLN A 4 66.90 -2.21 14.45
C GLN A 4 65.47 -2.83 14.53
N ASN A 5 64.43 -2.02 14.53
CA ASN A 5 63.04 -2.53 14.57
C ASN A 5 62.54 -3.08 13.22
N ASN A 6 63.13 -2.65 12.12
CA ASN A 6 62.68 -3.10 10.78
C ASN A 6 63.21 -4.48 10.36
N LEU A 7 64.35 -4.92 10.94
CA LEU A 7 64.90 -6.26 10.65
C LEU A 7 64.16 -7.38 11.42
N SER A 8 63.64 -7.08 12.59
CA SER A 8 62.90 -8.04 13.42
C SER A 8 61.53 -8.41 12.80
N ILE A 9 60.83 -7.42 12.26
CA ILE A 9 59.52 -7.64 11.63
C ILE A 9 59.63 -8.40 10.31
N ARG A 10 60.70 -8.17 9.53
CA ARG A 10 60.93 -8.90 8.26
C ARG A 10 61.34 -10.35 8.48
N LYS A 11 61.96 -10.72 9.58
CA LYS A 11 62.28 -12.12 9.92
C LYS A 11 61.03 -12.89 10.39
N PHE A 12 60.11 -12.23 11.11
CA PHE A 12 58.88 -12.86 11.57
C PHE A 12 57.91 -13.17 10.40
N ILE A 13 57.87 -12.30 9.40
CA ILE A 13 57.00 -12.49 8.22
C ILE A 13 57.51 -13.63 7.31
N LYS A 14 58.84 -13.83 7.19
CA LYS A 14 59.38 -14.90 6.35
C LYS A 14 59.23 -16.30 6.94
N THR A 15 59.19 -16.44 8.27
CA THR A 15 59.00 -17.75 8.91
C THR A 15 57.52 -18.11 9.09
N GLY A 16 56.62 -17.12 9.21
CA GLY A 16 55.19 -17.35 9.33
C GLY A 16 54.50 -17.77 8.03
N VAL A 17 54.99 -17.27 6.90
CA VAL A 17 54.38 -17.57 5.58
C VAL A 17 54.72 -18.98 5.08
N SER A 18 55.84 -19.58 5.50
CA SER A 18 56.21 -20.94 5.08
C SER A 18 55.45 -22.05 5.84
N LEU A 19 54.90 -21.79 7.04
CA LEU A 19 54.11 -22.80 7.77
C LEU A 19 52.61 -22.75 7.45
N VAL A 20 52.11 -21.59 6.98
CA VAL A 20 50.69 -21.46 6.58
C VAL A 20 50.45 -22.01 5.18
N ALA A 21 51.47 -22.06 4.32
CA ALA A 21 51.35 -22.60 2.97
C ALA A 21 51.21 -24.12 2.91
N LEU A 22 51.64 -24.88 3.94
CA LEU A 22 51.56 -26.34 3.96
C LEU A 22 50.33 -26.87 4.70
N ALA A 23 49.67 -26.07 5.49
CA ALA A 23 48.41 -26.43 6.17
C ALA A 23 47.14 -26.02 5.36
N GLY A 24 47.31 -25.22 4.32
CA GLY A 24 46.23 -24.66 3.51
C GLY A 24 45.79 -25.55 2.33
N LEU A 25 46.42 -26.69 2.09
CA LEU A 25 46.12 -27.53 0.92
C LEU A 25 45.14 -28.69 1.19
N THR A 26 44.65 -28.86 2.42
CA THR A 26 43.72 -29.97 2.72
C THR A 26 42.30 -29.55 3.16
N THR A 27 41.99 -28.24 3.14
CA THR A 27 40.63 -27.75 3.37
C THR A 27 40.14 -26.86 2.21
N PHE A 28 40.34 -27.31 0.97
CA PHE A 28 39.37 -26.97 -0.06
C PHE A 28 38.09 -27.73 0.25
N GLY A 29 37.47 -27.36 1.37
CA GLY A 29 36.04 -27.59 1.57
C GLY A 29 35.36 -26.99 0.37
N PHE A 30 34.56 -27.80 -0.32
CA PHE A 30 33.64 -27.37 -1.35
C PHE A 30 32.93 -26.13 -0.84
N VAL A 31 33.37 -24.93 -1.22
CA VAL A 31 32.51 -23.78 -1.28
C VAL A 31 31.49 -24.19 -2.32
N SER A 32 30.41 -24.82 -1.88
CA SER A 32 29.21 -24.89 -2.68
C SER A 32 28.98 -23.44 -3.09
N LEU A 33 29.26 -23.13 -4.36
CA LEU A 33 28.68 -21.99 -5.02
C LEU A 33 27.18 -22.23 -4.83
N ALA A 34 26.62 -21.68 -3.76
CA ALA A 34 25.18 -21.57 -3.63
C ALA A 34 24.78 -20.85 -4.91
N ASN A 35 24.28 -21.58 -5.88
CA ASN A 35 23.56 -21.00 -6.98
C ASN A 35 22.46 -20.20 -6.30
N ALA A 36 22.66 -18.90 -6.15
CA ALA A 36 21.60 -18.01 -5.73
C ALA A 36 20.49 -18.21 -6.76
N ASP A 37 19.43 -18.90 -6.35
CA ASP A 37 18.29 -19.15 -7.22
C ASP A 37 17.92 -17.83 -7.88
N LYS A 38 17.81 -17.83 -9.20
CA LYS A 38 17.45 -16.62 -9.94
C LYS A 38 16.13 -16.09 -9.38
N TYR A 39 16.16 -14.88 -8.81
CA TYR A 39 14.94 -14.23 -8.37
C TYR A 39 14.17 -13.66 -9.58
N PRO A 40 12.86 -13.87 -9.68
CA PRO A 40 12.01 -14.73 -8.85
C PRO A 40 12.06 -16.20 -9.29
N SER A 41 12.17 -17.14 -8.33
CA SER A 41 12.17 -18.59 -8.55
C SER A 41 10.82 -19.26 -8.19
N LYS A 42 9.89 -18.50 -7.62
CA LYS A 42 8.55 -18.94 -7.20
C LYS A 42 7.54 -17.80 -7.37
N PRO A 43 6.22 -18.08 -7.31
CA PRO A 43 5.19 -17.03 -7.40
C PRO A 43 5.35 -15.93 -6.35
N ILE A 44 5.11 -14.68 -6.74
CA ILE A 44 5.09 -13.52 -5.86
C ILE A 44 3.66 -13.26 -5.42
N GLN A 45 3.43 -12.99 -4.14
CA GLN A 45 2.14 -12.56 -3.61
C GLN A 45 2.06 -11.03 -3.53
N LEU A 46 1.09 -10.44 -4.22
CA LEU A 46 0.72 -9.03 -4.06
C LEU A 46 -0.52 -8.93 -3.17
N VAL A 47 -0.30 -8.53 -1.93
CA VAL A 47 -1.35 -8.49 -0.90
C VAL A 47 -2.14 -7.19 -1.01
N ILE A 48 -3.47 -7.30 -1.09
CA ILE A 48 -4.41 -6.19 -1.05
C ILE A 48 -5.30 -6.26 0.19
N HIS A 49 -5.82 -5.13 0.65
CA HIS A 49 -6.70 -5.04 1.83
C HIS A 49 -8.19 -4.95 1.49
N ALA A 50 -8.51 -4.62 0.24
CA ALA A 50 -9.88 -4.41 -0.24
C ALA A 50 -10.50 -5.69 -0.82
N LYS A 51 -11.76 -5.61 -1.22
CA LYS A 51 -12.44 -6.65 -2.01
C LYS A 51 -11.85 -6.70 -3.41
N TYR A 52 -11.88 -7.88 -4.01
CA TYR A 52 -11.68 -8.00 -5.45
C TYR A 52 -12.70 -7.15 -6.21
N GLY A 53 -12.25 -6.55 -7.33
CA GLY A 53 -13.04 -5.63 -8.14
C GLY A 53 -13.08 -4.18 -7.63
N GLY A 54 -12.46 -3.86 -6.48
CA GLY A 54 -12.28 -2.48 -6.02
C GLY A 54 -11.03 -1.83 -6.62
N GLY A 55 -10.86 -0.51 -6.42
CA GLY A 55 -9.75 0.27 -6.98
C GLY A 55 -8.37 -0.33 -6.71
N THR A 56 -8.10 -0.76 -5.47
CA THR A 56 -6.81 -1.41 -5.12
C THR A 56 -6.59 -2.73 -5.89
N ASP A 57 -7.62 -3.55 -6.11
CA ASP A 57 -7.50 -4.78 -6.88
C ASP A 57 -7.25 -4.47 -8.36
N THR A 58 -7.99 -3.54 -8.93
CA THR A 58 -7.82 -3.11 -10.32
C THR A 58 -6.41 -2.56 -10.56
N THR A 59 -5.92 -1.67 -9.70
CA THR A 59 -4.55 -1.14 -9.77
C THR A 59 -3.51 -2.25 -9.65
N ALA A 60 -3.67 -3.17 -8.69
CA ALA A 60 -2.78 -4.31 -8.52
C ALA A 60 -2.69 -5.16 -9.80
N ARG A 61 -3.83 -5.46 -10.42
CA ARG A 61 -3.88 -6.24 -11.69
C ARG A 61 -3.19 -5.49 -12.84
N MET A 62 -3.43 -4.20 -12.98
CA MET A 62 -2.81 -3.38 -14.03
C MET A 62 -1.29 -3.34 -13.88
N VAL A 63 -0.78 -3.17 -12.67
CA VAL A 63 0.66 -3.19 -12.38
C VAL A 63 1.22 -4.58 -12.67
N THR A 64 0.58 -5.65 -12.23
CA THR A 64 1.09 -7.03 -12.42
C THR A 64 1.16 -7.44 -13.88
N ILE A 65 0.23 -7.02 -14.75
CA ILE A 65 0.26 -7.31 -16.19
C ILE A 65 1.57 -6.84 -16.83
N ARG A 66 2.03 -5.64 -16.48
CA ARG A 66 3.28 -5.08 -17.03
C ARG A 66 4.52 -5.66 -16.35
N THR A 67 4.48 -5.81 -15.04
CA THR A 67 5.59 -6.32 -14.23
C THR A 67 5.97 -7.75 -14.63
N ARG A 68 4.99 -8.62 -14.87
CA ARG A 68 5.23 -10.01 -15.30
C ARG A 68 6.10 -10.12 -16.55
N ARG A 69 5.94 -9.20 -17.50
CA ARG A 69 6.76 -9.17 -18.73
C ARG A 69 8.25 -8.95 -18.46
N ASN A 70 8.58 -8.25 -17.38
CA ASN A 70 9.96 -7.96 -16.98
C ASN A 70 10.51 -8.98 -15.96
N LEU A 71 9.70 -9.94 -15.53
CA LEU A 71 10.05 -10.97 -14.56
C LEU A 71 9.88 -12.38 -15.17
N ASP A 72 10.28 -12.57 -16.43
CA ASP A 72 10.21 -13.84 -17.15
C ASP A 72 8.84 -14.53 -17.01
N MET A 73 7.77 -13.75 -17.05
CA MET A 73 6.37 -14.20 -16.88
C MET A 73 6.08 -14.88 -15.53
N THR A 74 6.88 -14.61 -14.51
CA THR A 74 6.62 -15.10 -13.15
C THR A 74 5.20 -14.82 -12.71
N ASP A 75 4.57 -15.80 -12.07
CA ASP A 75 3.21 -15.64 -11.55
C ASP A 75 3.19 -14.66 -10.38
N ILE A 76 2.31 -13.64 -10.48
CA ILE A 76 2.05 -12.68 -9.41
C ILE A 76 0.60 -12.86 -8.99
N GLN A 77 0.41 -13.41 -7.79
CA GLN A 77 -0.88 -13.75 -7.23
C GLN A 77 -1.42 -12.60 -6.39
N ILE A 78 -2.62 -12.12 -6.70
CA ILE A 78 -3.27 -11.09 -5.90
C ILE A 78 -4.03 -11.77 -4.75
N VAL A 79 -3.64 -11.43 -3.51
CA VAL A 79 -4.15 -12.06 -2.30
C VAL A 79 -4.88 -11.03 -1.44
N ALA A 80 -6.20 -11.16 -1.31
CA ALA A 80 -7.00 -10.25 -0.49
C ALA A 80 -6.98 -10.68 0.99
N LYS A 81 -6.51 -9.81 1.88
CA LYS A 81 -6.53 -9.95 3.35
C LYS A 81 -7.37 -8.84 3.99
N ARG A 82 -8.68 -9.02 3.99
CA ARG A 82 -9.64 -7.98 4.36
C ARG A 82 -9.88 -7.89 5.87
N GLY A 83 -10.13 -6.68 6.35
CA GLY A 83 -10.61 -6.39 7.70
C GLY A 83 -9.69 -5.47 8.51
N GLY A 84 -10.26 -4.89 9.57
CA GLY A 84 -9.56 -3.98 10.47
C GLY A 84 -9.01 -2.72 9.79
N SER A 85 -9.71 -2.18 8.79
CA SER A 85 -9.24 -1.03 7.99
C SER A 85 -7.85 -1.25 7.38
N GLY A 86 -7.57 -2.47 6.92
CA GLY A 86 -6.28 -2.86 6.34
C GLY A 86 -5.30 -3.52 7.33
N ALA A 87 -5.59 -3.52 8.63
CA ALA A 87 -4.71 -4.14 9.64
C ALA A 87 -4.46 -5.62 9.39
N LYS A 88 -5.46 -6.38 8.91
CA LYS A 88 -5.27 -7.81 8.59
C LYS A 88 -4.27 -8.02 7.45
N ALA A 89 -4.28 -7.18 6.42
CA ALA A 89 -3.31 -7.24 5.33
C ALA A 89 -1.91 -6.91 5.83
N GLN A 90 -1.76 -5.84 6.60
CA GLN A 90 -0.51 -5.43 7.21
C GLN A 90 0.09 -6.51 8.11
N ASN A 91 -0.70 -7.07 9.03
CA ASN A 91 -0.24 -8.13 9.94
C ASN A 91 0.10 -9.43 9.18
N TYR A 92 -0.62 -9.73 8.09
CA TYR A 92 -0.29 -10.86 7.24
C TYR A 92 1.08 -10.67 6.56
N VAL A 93 1.34 -9.51 5.97
CA VAL A 93 2.63 -9.22 5.34
C VAL A 93 3.75 -9.24 6.36
N LEU A 94 3.56 -8.63 7.53
CA LEU A 94 4.53 -8.63 8.62
C LEU A 94 4.89 -10.06 9.11
N SER A 95 3.98 -11.03 8.96
CA SER A 95 4.23 -12.44 9.32
C SER A 95 4.96 -13.24 8.25
N ARG A 96 5.30 -12.64 7.10
CA ARG A 96 5.99 -13.29 5.99
C ARG A 96 7.48 -12.97 6.01
N PRO A 97 8.32 -13.85 5.43
CA PRO A 97 9.73 -13.53 5.23
C PRO A 97 9.88 -12.27 4.37
N ALA A 98 10.89 -11.46 4.68
CA ALA A 98 11.27 -10.28 3.91
C ALA A 98 12.17 -10.67 2.72
N ASP A 99 11.73 -11.65 1.93
CA ASP A 99 12.49 -12.28 0.83
C ASP A 99 12.08 -11.76 -0.57
N GLY A 100 11.22 -10.73 -0.61
CA GLY A 100 10.72 -10.16 -1.86
C GLY A 100 9.53 -10.91 -2.48
N TYR A 101 9.10 -12.07 -1.93
CA TYR A 101 7.97 -12.84 -2.48
C TYR A 101 6.61 -12.46 -1.90
N THR A 102 6.58 -11.56 -0.92
CA THR A 102 5.34 -10.98 -0.42
C THR A 102 5.43 -9.47 -0.46
N ILE A 103 4.67 -8.86 -1.36
CA ILE A 103 4.61 -7.41 -1.58
C ILE A 103 3.22 -6.93 -1.17
N MET A 104 3.11 -5.71 -0.69
CA MET A 104 1.83 -5.10 -0.30
C MET A 104 1.47 -3.94 -1.21
N ALA A 105 0.25 -3.93 -1.73
CA ALA A 105 -0.35 -2.73 -2.29
C ALA A 105 -0.75 -1.79 -1.14
N LEU A 106 0.19 -0.94 -0.74
CA LEU A 106 0.00 -0.01 0.36
C LEU A 106 -0.75 1.23 -0.13
N THR A 107 -1.75 1.64 0.62
CA THR A 107 -2.51 2.86 0.39
C THR A 107 -2.40 3.79 1.60
N GLN A 108 -2.82 5.04 1.46
CA GLN A 108 -2.85 6.01 2.56
C GLN A 108 -3.66 5.51 3.78
N SER A 109 -4.74 4.75 3.54
CA SER A 109 -5.54 4.14 4.61
C SER A 109 -4.71 3.25 5.55
N HIS A 110 -3.67 2.59 5.05
CA HIS A 110 -2.77 1.77 5.87
C HIS A 110 -1.91 2.62 6.79
N LEU A 111 -1.44 3.79 6.33
CA LEU A 111 -0.68 4.74 7.15
C LEU A 111 -1.55 5.24 8.32
N TYR A 112 -2.81 5.58 8.05
CA TYR A 112 -3.77 5.95 9.10
C TYR A 112 -4.03 4.81 10.08
N THR A 113 -4.08 3.57 9.60
CA THR A 113 -4.29 2.38 10.45
C THR A 113 -3.10 2.13 11.38
N MET A 114 -1.87 2.31 10.87
CA MET A 114 -0.65 2.27 11.69
C MET A 114 -0.63 3.42 12.72
N ALA A 115 -0.87 4.65 12.28
CA ALA A 115 -0.87 5.83 13.17
C ALA A 115 -1.89 5.71 14.32
N ARG A 116 -3.02 5.02 14.10
CA ARG A 116 -4.03 4.75 15.13
C ARG A 116 -3.71 3.53 16.01
N GLY A 117 -2.57 2.89 15.84
CA GLY A 117 -2.18 1.69 16.58
C GLY A 117 -3.09 0.46 16.34
N LYS A 118 -3.79 0.41 15.19
CA LYS A 118 -4.70 -0.71 14.84
C LYS A 118 -3.99 -1.85 14.11
N SER A 119 -2.73 -1.67 13.74
CA SER A 119 -1.85 -2.67 13.14
C SER A 119 -0.62 -2.86 14.00
N LYS A 120 -0.04 -4.07 13.97
CA LYS A 120 1.29 -4.34 14.57
C LYS A 120 2.41 -3.77 13.70
N MET A 121 2.18 -3.60 12.39
CA MET A 121 3.13 -3.05 11.44
C MET A 121 3.39 -1.58 11.74
N LYS A 122 4.65 -1.19 11.69
CA LYS A 122 5.12 0.19 11.81
C LYS A 122 5.69 0.66 10.48
N ILE A 123 5.92 1.95 10.35
CA ILE A 123 6.47 2.52 9.11
C ILE A 123 7.88 1.96 8.80
N ASP A 124 8.67 1.69 9.81
CA ASP A 124 10.04 1.17 9.68
C ASP A 124 10.10 -0.32 9.31
N ASP A 125 8.96 -1.03 9.35
CA ASP A 125 8.86 -2.44 8.94
C ASP A 125 8.70 -2.59 7.42
N ILE A 126 8.59 -1.50 6.67
CA ILE A 126 8.30 -1.52 5.23
C ILE A 126 9.30 -0.70 4.44
N VAL A 127 9.57 -1.16 3.22
CA VAL A 127 10.38 -0.44 2.23
C VAL A 127 9.51 -0.15 1.01
N GLY A 128 9.50 1.09 0.54
CA GLY A 128 8.81 1.49 -0.68
C GLY A 128 9.52 0.94 -1.91
N VAL A 129 8.84 0.13 -2.70
CA VAL A 129 9.40 -0.44 -3.95
C VAL A 129 9.11 0.47 -5.14
N ALA A 130 7.85 0.87 -5.30
CA ALA A 130 7.43 1.76 -6.38
C ALA A 130 6.10 2.44 -6.03
N ARG A 131 5.87 3.63 -6.59
CA ARG A 131 4.58 4.32 -6.57
C ARG A 131 3.82 3.94 -7.84
N ALA A 132 2.68 3.27 -7.68
CA ALA A 132 1.88 2.80 -8.81
C ALA A 132 1.10 3.94 -9.47
N MET A 133 0.48 4.82 -8.67
CA MET A 133 -0.35 5.92 -9.14
C MET A 133 -0.58 6.97 -8.05
N ASP A 134 -1.03 8.14 -8.45
CA ASP A 134 -1.77 9.11 -7.63
C ASP A 134 -3.25 8.94 -7.93
N ASP A 135 -4.05 8.89 -6.87
CA ASP A 135 -5.48 8.68 -6.99
C ASP A 135 -6.22 9.51 -5.93
N PRO A 136 -6.32 10.83 -6.14
CA PRO A 136 -6.96 11.73 -5.19
C PRO A 136 -8.44 11.42 -5.05
N THR A 137 -9.01 11.76 -3.90
CA THR A 137 -10.46 11.76 -3.66
C THR A 137 -11.07 13.12 -3.98
N PHE A 138 -12.35 13.13 -4.31
CA PHE A 138 -13.13 14.34 -4.52
C PHE A 138 -14.52 14.21 -3.87
N ILE A 139 -15.19 15.32 -3.59
CA ILE A 139 -16.54 15.29 -3.05
C ILE A 139 -17.52 15.04 -4.18
N ALA A 140 -18.26 13.93 -4.10
CA ALA A 140 -19.26 13.53 -5.08
C ALA A 140 -20.66 13.47 -4.47
N VAL A 141 -21.63 13.95 -5.25
CA VAL A 141 -23.07 13.86 -4.98
C VAL A 141 -23.79 13.33 -6.22
N SER A 142 -25.04 12.92 -6.09
CA SER A 142 -25.85 12.51 -7.25
C SER A 142 -25.98 13.67 -8.24
N GLY A 143 -25.70 13.43 -9.53
CA GLY A 143 -25.85 14.40 -10.60
C GLY A 143 -27.29 14.91 -10.77
N LYS A 144 -28.26 14.05 -10.49
CA LYS A 144 -29.71 14.36 -10.51
C LYS A 144 -30.21 14.94 -9.18
N GLY A 145 -29.38 14.95 -8.13
CA GLY A 145 -29.73 15.42 -6.80
C GLY A 145 -29.89 16.95 -6.69
N ASN A 146 -30.25 17.39 -5.50
CA ASN A 146 -30.52 18.79 -5.20
C ASN A 146 -29.24 19.63 -4.95
N PHE A 147 -28.12 18.97 -4.66
CA PHE A 147 -26.85 19.66 -4.41
C PHE A 147 -26.17 20.00 -5.74
N LYS A 148 -26.17 21.27 -6.12
CA LYS A 148 -25.57 21.74 -7.39
C LYS A 148 -24.18 22.32 -7.15
N THR A 149 -23.93 22.85 -5.96
CA THR A 149 -22.67 23.45 -5.53
C THR A 149 -22.23 22.87 -4.19
N LEU A 150 -20.97 23.16 -3.81
CA LEU A 150 -20.45 22.79 -2.50
C LEU A 150 -21.19 23.52 -1.39
N GLU A 151 -21.60 24.77 -1.62
CA GLU A 151 -22.37 25.60 -0.71
C GLU A 151 -23.76 25.01 -0.40
N ASP A 152 -24.42 24.43 -1.41
CA ASP A 152 -25.70 23.71 -1.22
C ASP A 152 -25.51 22.56 -0.24
N LEU A 153 -24.47 21.74 -0.46
CA LEU A 153 -24.15 20.59 0.38
C LEU A 153 -23.81 21.00 1.81
N ILE A 154 -22.98 22.05 1.98
CA ILE A 154 -22.62 22.60 3.29
C ILE A 154 -23.87 23.14 4.01
N SER A 155 -24.69 23.93 3.32
CA SER A 155 -25.91 24.52 3.90
C SER A 155 -26.90 23.45 4.35
N ALA A 156 -27.09 22.40 3.57
CA ALA A 156 -27.93 21.26 3.94
C ALA A 156 -27.33 20.48 5.12
N SER A 157 -26.00 20.26 5.13
CA SER A 157 -25.31 19.53 6.20
C SER A 157 -25.31 20.29 7.53
N LYS A 158 -25.37 21.62 7.52
CA LYS A 158 -25.56 22.44 8.74
C LYS A 158 -26.94 22.27 9.34
N LYS A 159 -27.98 22.09 8.50
CA LYS A 159 -29.36 21.91 8.96
C LYS A 159 -29.62 20.48 9.43
N LYS A 160 -29.07 19.48 8.77
CA LYS A 160 -29.26 18.06 9.06
C LYS A 160 -27.99 17.28 8.76
N ALA A 161 -27.58 16.37 9.66
CA ALA A 161 -26.49 15.46 9.39
C ALA A 161 -26.81 14.53 8.20
N LEU A 162 -26.11 14.70 7.09
CA LEU A 162 -26.26 13.89 5.88
C LEU A 162 -25.54 12.55 6.01
N ASN A 163 -25.97 11.56 5.22
CA ASN A 163 -25.35 10.23 5.15
C ASN A 163 -24.18 10.25 4.16
N TRP A 164 -22.98 10.03 4.63
CA TRP A 164 -21.77 9.97 3.81
C TRP A 164 -21.23 8.56 3.72
N GLY A 165 -21.05 8.10 2.49
CA GLY A 165 -20.42 6.82 2.23
C GLY A 165 -18.92 6.87 2.46
N VAL A 166 -18.38 5.82 3.08
CA VAL A 166 -16.94 5.58 3.20
C VAL A 166 -16.65 4.11 2.95
N ALA A 167 -15.55 3.81 2.27
CA ALA A 167 -15.19 2.41 2.03
C ALA A 167 -14.76 1.72 3.32
N GLN A 168 -14.08 2.46 4.21
CA GLN A 168 -13.58 1.92 5.49
C GLN A 168 -13.64 2.97 6.61
N ILE A 169 -14.05 2.55 7.79
CA ILE A 169 -13.97 3.41 8.99
C ILE A 169 -12.50 3.72 9.30
N GLY A 170 -12.16 5.03 9.30
CA GLY A 170 -10.79 5.54 9.49
C GLY A 170 -9.86 5.25 8.31
N GLY A 171 -10.42 5.01 7.13
CA GLY A 171 -9.72 5.05 5.86
C GLY A 171 -9.65 6.47 5.29
N THR A 172 -9.17 6.59 4.06
CA THR A 172 -8.91 7.87 3.38
C THR A 172 -10.17 8.73 3.31
N GLU A 173 -11.29 8.17 2.85
CA GLU A 173 -12.56 8.87 2.70
C GLU A 173 -13.10 9.37 4.06
N HIS A 174 -12.99 8.53 5.10
CA HIS A 174 -13.47 8.92 6.44
C HIS A 174 -12.62 10.03 7.05
N ILE A 175 -11.31 9.97 6.91
CA ILE A 175 -10.40 11.00 7.42
C ILE A 175 -10.59 12.31 6.64
N GLY A 176 -10.66 12.24 5.30
CA GLY A 176 -10.96 13.40 4.45
C GLY A 176 -12.30 14.05 4.78
N LEU A 177 -13.34 13.23 4.96
CA LEU A 177 -14.66 13.71 5.41
C LEU A 177 -14.59 14.41 6.77
N ALA A 178 -13.88 13.83 7.72
CA ALA A 178 -13.75 14.43 9.06
C ALA A 178 -13.01 15.77 9.02
N GLN A 179 -11.98 15.89 8.20
CA GLN A 179 -11.26 17.14 7.98
C GLN A 179 -12.17 18.19 7.31
N PHE A 180 -12.82 17.82 6.20
CA PHE A 180 -13.77 18.70 5.53
C PHE A 180 -14.89 19.16 6.47
N ALA A 181 -15.47 18.24 7.23
CA ALA A 181 -16.56 18.56 8.15
C ALA A 181 -16.13 19.52 9.27
N LYS A 182 -14.90 19.37 9.76
CA LYS A 182 -14.31 20.28 10.75
C LYS A 182 -14.18 21.69 10.18
N GLU A 183 -13.59 21.83 9.00
CA GLU A 183 -13.38 23.14 8.36
C GLU A 183 -14.70 23.81 7.94
N ALA A 184 -15.65 23.03 7.40
CA ALA A 184 -16.95 23.55 6.98
C ALA A 184 -17.96 23.76 8.13
N GLY A 185 -17.66 23.30 9.34
CA GLY A 185 -18.56 23.37 10.49
C GLY A 185 -19.84 22.56 10.31
N ILE A 186 -19.77 21.38 9.69
CA ILE A 186 -20.91 20.52 9.38
C ILE A 186 -20.93 19.25 10.22
N LYS A 187 -22.15 18.66 10.34
CA LYS A 187 -22.37 17.35 10.95
C LYS A 187 -22.59 16.30 9.85
N PHE A 188 -22.19 15.05 10.10
CA PHE A 188 -22.36 13.95 9.16
C PHE A 188 -22.65 12.63 9.87
N LYS A 189 -23.24 11.69 9.13
CA LYS A 189 -23.38 10.28 9.51
C LYS A 189 -22.58 9.44 8.56
N VAL A 190 -21.74 8.55 9.09
CA VAL A 190 -20.92 7.64 8.28
C VAL A 190 -21.69 6.36 7.97
N VAL A 191 -21.73 5.99 6.70
CA VAL A 191 -22.26 4.72 6.21
C VAL A 191 -21.09 3.92 5.61
N PRO A 192 -20.60 2.87 6.30
CA PRO A 192 -19.44 2.11 5.83
C PRO A 192 -19.84 1.06 4.78
N PHE A 193 -18.98 0.92 3.76
CA PHE A 193 -19.08 -0.09 2.70
C PHE A 193 -17.82 -0.98 2.69
N GLY A 194 -17.77 -2.02 1.92
CA GLY A 194 -16.58 -2.89 1.88
C GLY A 194 -15.58 -2.53 0.79
N SER A 195 -15.92 -1.56 -0.08
CA SER A 195 -15.07 -1.07 -1.17
C SER A 195 -15.63 0.24 -1.74
N GLY A 196 -14.81 1.00 -2.46
CA GLY A 196 -15.24 2.19 -3.19
C GLY A 196 -16.33 1.88 -4.24
N ALA A 197 -16.23 0.76 -4.95
CA ALA A 197 -17.27 0.37 -5.91
C ALA A 197 -18.65 0.22 -5.26
N GLN A 198 -18.74 -0.35 -4.05
CA GLN A 198 -20.02 -0.44 -3.32
C GLN A 198 -20.52 0.94 -2.87
N MET A 199 -19.62 1.82 -2.50
CA MET A 199 -19.91 3.21 -2.12
C MET A 199 -20.45 4.00 -3.31
N VAL A 200 -19.83 3.88 -4.49
CA VAL A 200 -20.30 4.45 -5.76
C VAL A 200 -21.70 3.96 -6.11
N GLN A 201 -21.95 2.64 -6.04
CA GLN A 201 -23.27 2.05 -6.26
C GLN A 201 -24.32 2.57 -5.27
N ALA A 202 -23.94 2.77 -4.01
CA ALA A 202 -24.86 3.29 -2.99
C ALA A 202 -25.27 4.73 -3.27
N LEU A 203 -24.36 5.59 -3.76
CA LEU A 203 -24.67 6.96 -4.17
C LEU A 203 -25.58 6.97 -5.41
N MET A 204 -25.31 6.12 -6.41
CA MET A 204 -26.18 5.97 -7.59
C MET A 204 -27.60 5.55 -7.19
N ALA A 205 -27.73 4.68 -6.21
CA ALA A 205 -29.01 4.17 -5.71
C ALA A 205 -29.69 5.12 -4.71
N GLY A 206 -29.13 6.30 -4.42
CA GLY A 206 -29.69 7.27 -3.48
C GLY A 206 -29.70 6.79 -2.01
N LYS A 207 -28.88 5.80 -1.65
CA LYS A 207 -28.78 5.27 -0.27
C LYS A 207 -27.92 6.16 0.64
N ILE A 208 -27.11 7.02 0.05
CA ILE A 208 -26.27 8.02 0.72
C ILE A 208 -26.41 9.35 -0.01
N ASP A 209 -26.13 10.44 0.69
CA ASP A 209 -26.29 11.81 0.17
C ASP A 209 -25.00 12.28 -0.55
N ALA A 210 -23.84 11.87 -0.04
CA ALA A 210 -22.53 12.24 -0.56
C ALA A 210 -21.47 11.19 -0.26
N THR A 211 -20.32 11.29 -0.92
CA THR A 211 -19.15 10.45 -0.67
C THR A 211 -17.87 11.11 -1.17
N LEU A 212 -16.71 10.52 -0.85
CA LEU A 212 -15.39 10.93 -1.36
C LEU A 212 -14.75 9.78 -2.15
N PRO A 213 -15.22 9.48 -3.37
CA PRO A 213 -14.60 8.43 -4.17
C PRO A 213 -13.24 8.90 -4.69
N ASN A 214 -12.39 7.93 -5.02
CA ASN A 214 -11.20 8.20 -5.82
C ASN A 214 -11.57 8.52 -7.28
N VAL A 215 -10.72 9.28 -7.97
CA VAL A 215 -10.92 9.56 -9.40
C VAL A 215 -11.01 8.26 -10.20
N SER A 216 -10.17 7.27 -9.90
CA SER A 216 -10.19 5.95 -10.55
C SER A 216 -11.50 5.17 -10.37
N GLU A 217 -12.27 5.48 -9.33
CA GLU A 217 -13.50 4.77 -8.99
C GLU A 217 -14.77 5.38 -9.59
N ALA A 218 -14.77 6.70 -9.85
CA ALA A 218 -16.00 7.42 -10.19
C ALA A 218 -15.88 8.40 -11.37
N SER A 219 -14.76 8.44 -12.10
CA SER A 219 -14.57 9.34 -13.24
C SER A 219 -15.63 9.13 -14.33
N ASN A 220 -16.03 7.89 -14.60
CA ASN A 220 -17.07 7.58 -15.58
C ASN A 220 -18.42 8.17 -15.18
N GLN A 221 -18.79 8.09 -13.89
CA GLN A 221 -20.04 8.62 -13.36
C GLN A 221 -20.07 10.16 -13.37
N VAL A 222 -18.92 10.79 -13.27
CA VAL A 222 -18.82 12.25 -13.47
C VAL A 222 -18.97 12.59 -14.95
N ALA A 223 -18.32 11.84 -15.84
CA ALA A 223 -18.36 12.08 -17.28
C ALA A 223 -19.76 11.88 -17.88
N ASP A 224 -20.52 10.88 -17.41
CA ASP A 224 -21.89 10.60 -17.86
C ASP A 224 -22.96 11.43 -17.12
N GLY A 225 -22.56 12.28 -16.17
CA GLY A 225 -23.47 13.14 -15.39
C GLY A 225 -24.24 12.44 -14.29
N SER A 226 -24.01 11.13 -14.03
CA SER A 226 -24.60 10.42 -12.91
C SER A 226 -24.17 10.97 -11.56
N PHE A 227 -22.93 11.48 -11.51
CA PHE A 227 -22.38 12.19 -10.36
C PHE A 227 -22.02 13.63 -10.71
N ARG A 228 -22.02 14.46 -9.68
CA ARG A 228 -21.42 15.80 -9.72
C ARG A 228 -20.27 15.85 -8.75
N ALA A 229 -19.08 16.24 -9.26
CA ALA A 229 -17.95 16.60 -8.44
C ALA A 229 -18.16 18.03 -7.95
N LEU A 230 -18.04 18.24 -6.64
CA LEU A 230 -18.21 19.56 -6.00
C LEU A 230 -16.88 20.17 -5.57
N ALA A 231 -15.88 19.36 -5.19
CA ALA A 231 -14.52 19.76 -4.82
C ALA A 231 -13.58 18.58 -4.91
#